data_ef8383f30a3947d36f08063908db03ee
#
_entry.id   ef8383f30a3947d36f08063908db03ee
#
_cell.length_a   1.000
_cell.length_b   1.000
_cell.length_c   1.000
_cell.angle_alpha   90.00
_cell.angle_beta   90.00
_cell.angle_gamma   90.00
#
_symmetry.space_group_name_H-M   'P 1'
#
loop_
_entity.id
_entity.type
_entity.pdbx_description
1 polymer ?
#
loop_
_entity_poly.entity_id
_entity_poly.type
_entity_poly.pdbx_seq_one_letter_code
_entity_poly.pdbx_strand_id
1 'polypeptide(L)'
;MIEFKDVTKTFKNVYAVKGVNCEIRDREIFGLLGPNGAGKTTLIMTMATVYNPTEGEVVVDGHRASAEPDKVKSLIGISFQDPKYDRILSAREILEWHAKVTGVEKGVREKRIDEVLAKFGLTGEARKRTWMLSGGTKKKIENSKVFVQRPKVAVFDEPTAYLDVPSRLMVWDMIDELRDEGSTIVLATNMMDEADRMSDRVGIMSRGEMVQVGEPGRLKGSLRGRDVIELKLEVPLPGLVGEVTKPEEVKEARFEGDVLKIVLSNGRGLLPLILNVVTAKGGKVQSVNLKEPSLEDVFLFYTGMKLT
;
A
#
# COMPACT_ATOMS: atom_id res chain seq x y z
N MET A 1 6.01 -18.14 3.71
CA MET A 1 5.41 -18.05 2.34
C MET A 1 3.89 -18.17 2.45
N ILE A 2 3.14 -17.36 1.68
CA ILE A 2 1.67 -17.41 1.63
C ILE A 2 1.27 -17.67 0.18
N GLU A 3 0.37 -18.63 -0.04
CA GLU A 3 -0.11 -18.99 -1.37
C GLU A 3 -1.64 -18.91 -1.42
N PHE A 4 -2.15 -18.23 -2.42
CA PHE A 4 -3.56 -18.21 -2.79
C PHE A 4 -3.71 -19.02 -4.08
N LYS A 5 -4.52 -20.10 -4.05
CA LYS A 5 -4.74 -21.02 -5.17
C LYS A 5 -6.21 -21.01 -5.55
N ASP A 6 -6.54 -20.31 -6.64
CA ASP A 6 -7.89 -20.14 -7.18
C ASP A 6 -8.92 -19.69 -6.14
N VAL A 7 -8.50 -18.79 -5.24
CA VAL A 7 -9.31 -18.39 -4.09
C VAL A 7 -10.52 -17.58 -4.53
N THR A 8 -11.70 -18.12 -4.28
CA THR A 8 -12.98 -17.45 -4.50
C THR A 8 -13.74 -17.32 -3.18
N LYS A 9 -14.30 -16.15 -2.92
CA LYS A 9 -15.20 -15.92 -1.79
C LYS A 9 -16.46 -15.21 -2.23
N THR A 10 -17.59 -15.89 -2.02
CA THR A 10 -18.92 -15.37 -2.34
C THR A 10 -19.71 -15.16 -1.05
N PHE A 11 -20.41 -14.04 -0.95
CA PHE A 11 -21.41 -13.78 0.08
C PHE A 11 -22.79 -13.66 -0.59
N LYS A 12 -23.68 -14.61 -0.31
CA LYS A 12 -24.94 -14.76 -1.05
C LYS A 12 -24.66 -14.83 -2.56
N ASN A 13 -25.02 -13.79 -3.32
CA ASN A 13 -24.86 -13.72 -4.77
C ASN A 13 -23.76 -12.73 -5.21
N VAL A 14 -22.92 -12.24 -4.26
CA VAL A 14 -21.88 -11.27 -4.55
C VAL A 14 -20.52 -11.94 -4.42
N TYR A 15 -19.76 -11.95 -5.51
CA TYR A 15 -18.36 -12.36 -5.50
C TYR A 15 -17.51 -11.24 -4.89
N ALA A 16 -17.02 -11.44 -3.67
CA ALA A 16 -16.11 -10.50 -3.02
C ALA A 16 -14.64 -10.75 -3.40
N VAL A 17 -14.30 -12.02 -3.71
CA VAL A 17 -13.00 -12.45 -4.27
C VAL A 17 -13.29 -13.47 -5.34
N LYS A 18 -12.59 -13.43 -6.49
CA LYS A 18 -12.83 -14.25 -7.66
C LYS A 18 -11.53 -14.86 -8.19
N GLY A 19 -11.32 -16.16 -7.96
CA GLY A 19 -10.24 -16.94 -8.55
C GLY A 19 -8.84 -16.32 -8.34
N VAL A 20 -8.57 -15.78 -7.16
CA VAL A 20 -7.29 -15.12 -6.88
C VAL A 20 -6.18 -16.16 -6.81
N ASN A 21 -5.16 -15.97 -7.66
CA ASN A 21 -3.90 -16.71 -7.65
C ASN A 21 -2.76 -15.73 -7.34
N CYS A 22 -2.07 -15.92 -6.21
CA CYS A 22 -0.95 -15.08 -5.82
C CYS A 22 -0.06 -15.81 -4.82
N GLU A 23 1.23 -15.54 -4.89
CA GLU A 23 2.23 -15.98 -3.91
C GLU A 23 2.88 -14.77 -3.25
N ILE A 24 2.96 -14.79 -1.92
CA ILE A 24 3.68 -13.81 -1.10
C ILE A 24 4.89 -14.52 -0.51
N ARG A 25 6.08 -13.98 -0.77
CA ARG A 25 7.35 -14.57 -0.36
C ARG A 25 7.62 -14.32 1.12
N ASP A 26 8.50 -15.11 1.70
CA ASP A 26 8.94 -14.86 3.08
C ASP A 26 9.71 -13.54 3.15
N ARG A 27 9.48 -12.80 4.21
CA ARG A 27 10.15 -11.54 4.56
C ARG A 27 10.01 -10.43 3.50
N GLU A 28 9.01 -10.51 2.62
CA GLU A 28 8.70 -9.38 1.74
C GLU A 28 7.59 -8.52 2.37
N ILE A 29 7.54 -7.26 1.98
CA ILE A 29 6.37 -6.40 2.14
C ILE A 29 5.57 -6.50 0.86
N PHE A 30 4.44 -7.19 0.92
CA PHE A 30 3.50 -7.33 -0.19
C PHE A 30 2.37 -6.32 -0.06
N GLY A 31 2.33 -5.35 -0.97
CA GLY A 31 1.26 -4.35 -1.05
C GLY A 31 0.01 -4.92 -1.72
N LEU A 32 -1.12 -4.94 -1.02
CA LEU A 32 -2.42 -5.27 -1.59
C LEU A 32 -3.17 -3.98 -1.91
N LEU A 33 -3.09 -3.55 -3.16
CA LEU A 33 -3.53 -2.25 -3.63
C LEU A 33 -4.89 -2.32 -4.30
N GLY A 34 -5.77 -1.37 -4.04
CA GLY A 34 -7.08 -1.27 -4.70
C GLY A 34 -8.05 -0.36 -3.97
N PRO A 35 -9.14 0.07 -4.62
CA PRO A 35 -10.14 0.94 -4.00
C PRO A 35 -10.92 0.20 -2.92
N ASN A 36 -11.74 0.97 -2.19
CA ASN A 36 -12.70 0.39 -1.25
C ASN A 36 -13.67 -0.53 -2.00
N GLY A 37 -13.92 -1.71 -1.43
CA GLY A 37 -14.76 -2.73 -2.06
C GLY A 37 -14.06 -3.59 -3.14
N ALA A 38 -12.75 -3.42 -3.37
CA ALA A 38 -12.00 -4.27 -4.31
C ALA A 38 -11.86 -5.73 -3.87
N GLY A 39 -12.12 -6.03 -2.58
CA GLY A 39 -12.00 -7.38 -2.04
C GLY A 39 -10.80 -7.59 -1.11
N LYS A 40 -9.95 -6.58 -0.87
CA LYS A 40 -8.74 -6.64 -0.05
C LYS A 40 -8.99 -7.24 1.34
N THR A 41 -9.86 -6.60 2.12
CA THR A 41 -10.19 -7.07 3.47
C THR A 41 -10.80 -8.47 3.46
N THR A 42 -11.62 -8.82 2.44
CA THR A 42 -12.16 -10.19 2.31
C THR A 42 -11.08 -11.21 2.07
N LEU A 43 -10.10 -10.91 1.21
CA LEU A 43 -8.94 -11.78 0.95
C LEU A 43 -8.10 -11.97 2.22
N ILE A 44 -7.82 -10.89 2.95
CA ILE A 44 -7.13 -10.92 4.25
C ILE A 44 -7.88 -11.79 5.25
N MET A 45 -9.21 -11.60 5.41
CA MET A 45 -10.01 -12.39 6.35
C MET A 45 -10.09 -13.86 5.96
N THR A 46 -10.02 -14.17 4.66
CA THR A 46 -9.94 -15.56 4.18
C THR A 46 -8.58 -16.17 4.51
N MET A 47 -7.49 -15.43 4.31
CA MET A 47 -6.16 -15.85 4.71
C MET A 47 -6.04 -16.08 6.23
N ALA A 48 -6.65 -15.19 7.01
CA ALA A 48 -6.65 -15.29 8.48
C ALA A 48 -7.66 -16.30 9.04
N THR A 49 -8.27 -17.11 8.19
CA THR A 49 -9.24 -18.15 8.59
C THR A 49 -10.51 -17.63 9.29
N VAL A 50 -10.81 -16.33 9.15
CA VAL A 50 -12.08 -15.74 9.61
C VAL A 50 -13.21 -16.14 8.67
N TYR A 51 -12.93 -16.20 7.37
CA TYR A 51 -13.83 -16.72 6.37
C TYR A 51 -13.22 -17.95 5.70
N ASN A 52 -14.02 -19.00 5.53
CA ASN A 52 -13.63 -20.08 4.63
C ASN A 52 -13.77 -19.60 3.19
N PRO A 53 -12.85 -19.93 2.27
CA PRO A 53 -13.06 -19.72 0.85
C PRO A 53 -14.29 -20.50 0.38
N THR A 54 -14.98 -20.01 -0.65
CA THR A 54 -16.06 -20.74 -1.31
C THR A 54 -15.48 -21.80 -2.25
N GLU A 55 -14.36 -21.43 -2.92
CA GLU A 55 -13.57 -22.31 -3.78
C GLU A 55 -12.08 -21.97 -3.62
N GLY A 56 -11.23 -22.92 -3.96
CA GLY A 56 -9.79 -22.76 -3.89
C GLY A 56 -9.25 -22.92 -2.47
N GLU A 57 -8.00 -22.54 -2.28
CA GLU A 57 -7.28 -22.76 -1.04
C GLU A 57 -6.28 -21.65 -0.71
N VAL A 58 -6.10 -21.41 0.58
CA VAL A 58 -5.03 -20.56 1.12
C VAL A 58 -4.08 -21.40 1.93
N VAL A 59 -2.78 -21.27 1.66
CA VAL A 59 -1.71 -21.91 2.44
C VAL A 59 -0.83 -20.83 3.08
N VAL A 60 -0.61 -20.90 4.37
CA VAL A 60 0.24 -19.98 5.11
C VAL A 60 1.33 -20.79 5.81
N ASP A 61 2.58 -20.52 5.45
CA ASP A 61 3.75 -21.21 6.00
C ASP A 61 3.64 -22.77 5.95
N GLY A 62 3.13 -23.28 4.83
CA GLY A 62 2.90 -24.70 4.60
C GLY A 62 1.63 -25.28 5.24
N HIS A 63 0.87 -24.49 6.04
CA HIS A 63 -0.38 -24.91 6.66
C HIS A 63 -1.59 -24.48 5.83
N ARG A 64 -2.48 -25.40 5.53
CA ARG A 64 -3.72 -25.16 4.80
C ARG A 64 -4.73 -24.48 5.72
N ALA A 65 -5.20 -23.29 5.34
CA ALA A 65 -6.14 -22.50 6.15
C ALA A 65 -7.45 -23.24 6.44
N SER A 66 -7.91 -24.08 5.50
CA SER A 66 -9.12 -24.89 5.66
C SER A 66 -8.94 -26.09 6.60
N ALA A 67 -7.74 -26.68 6.66
CA ALA A 67 -7.47 -27.91 7.43
C ALA A 67 -6.82 -27.64 8.80
N GLU A 68 -6.02 -26.59 8.91
CA GLU A 68 -5.24 -26.27 10.11
C GLU A 68 -5.46 -24.81 10.57
N PRO A 69 -6.71 -24.35 10.73
CA PRO A 69 -7.02 -22.94 10.99
C PRO A 69 -6.36 -22.37 12.24
N ASP A 70 -6.22 -23.17 13.30
CA ASP A 70 -5.63 -22.70 14.55
C ASP A 70 -4.12 -22.49 14.45
N LYS A 71 -3.43 -23.31 13.64
CA LYS A 71 -2.02 -23.09 13.33
C LYS A 71 -1.85 -21.82 12.51
N VAL A 72 -2.65 -21.63 11.47
CA VAL A 72 -2.61 -20.43 10.64
C VAL A 72 -2.88 -19.18 11.48
N LYS A 73 -3.91 -19.19 12.35
CA LYS A 73 -4.18 -18.07 13.26
C LYS A 73 -3.02 -17.73 14.18
N SER A 74 -2.30 -18.73 14.66
CA SER A 74 -1.15 -18.52 15.56
C SER A 74 0.04 -17.83 14.85
N LEU A 75 0.13 -17.94 13.55
CA LEU A 75 1.18 -17.30 12.73
C LEU A 75 0.88 -15.86 12.37
N ILE A 76 -0.40 -15.45 12.41
CA ILE A 76 -0.86 -14.17 11.84
C ILE A 76 -1.16 -13.16 12.96
N GLY A 77 -0.72 -11.94 12.78
CA GLY A 77 -1.15 -10.77 13.55
C GLY A 77 -1.77 -9.74 12.63
N ILE A 78 -2.92 -9.16 13.01
CA ILE A 78 -3.67 -8.23 12.16
C ILE A 78 -3.91 -6.91 12.86
N SER A 79 -3.58 -5.81 12.16
CA SER A 79 -4.08 -4.47 12.41
C SER A 79 -5.25 -4.20 11.48
N PHE A 80 -6.44 -4.06 12.01
CA PHE A 80 -7.65 -3.80 11.23
C PHE A 80 -7.78 -2.33 10.83
N GLN A 81 -8.51 -2.09 9.74
CA GLN A 81 -8.84 -0.74 9.28
C GLN A 81 -9.56 0.06 10.38
N ASP A 82 -10.64 -0.50 10.92
CA ASP A 82 -11.43 0.10 11.99
C ASP A 82 -11.17 -0.60 13.33
N PRO A 83 -10.52 0.10 14.28
CA PRO A 83 -10.29 -0.45 15.61
C PRO A 83 -11.62 -0.70 16.34
N LYS A 84 -11.86 -1.96 16.74
CA LYS A 84 -13.03 -2.37 17.50
C LYS A 84 -12.61 -2.79 18.90
N TYR A 85 -12.55 -1.82 19.82
CA TYR A 85 -12.25 -2.08 21.22
C TYR A 85 -13.49 -1.82 22.11
N ASP A 86 -13.48 -2.49 23.26
CA ASP A 86 -14.36 -2.08 24.34
C ASP A 86 -13.97 -0.66 24.79
N ARG A 87 -14.96 0.22 24.84
CA ARG A 87 -14.78 1.63 25.15
C ARG A 87 -14.21 1.90 26.56
N ILE A 88 -14.37 0.93 27.47
CA ILE A 88 -13.92 1.04 28.86
C ILE A 88 -12.45 0.64 29.06
N LEU A 89 -11.84 -0.05 28.09
CA LEU A 89 -10.44 -0.45 28.18
C LEU A 89 -9.50 0.72 27.89
N SER A 90 -8.37 0.77 28.59
CA SER A 90 -7.26 1.67 28.27
C SER A 90 -6.36 1.08 27.19
N ALA A 91 -5.51 1.93 26.58
CA ALA A 91 -4.54 1.49 25.58
C ALA A 91 -3.66 0.35 26.10
N ARG A 92 -3.14 0.45 27.34
CA ARG A 92 -2.33 -0.57 27.97
C ARG A 92 -3.11 -1.87 28.18
N GLU A 93 -4.31 -1.83 28.72
CA GLU A 93 -5.15 -3.01 28.95
C GLU A 93 -5.45 -3.76 27.64
N ILE A 94 -5.67 -3.03 26.52
CA ILE A 94 -5.85 -3.63 25.19
C ILE A 94 -4.59 -4.41 24.79
N LEU A 95 -3.41 -3.81 24.91
CA LEU A 95 -2.15 -4.44 24.52
C LEU A 95 -1.81 -5.63 25.44
N GLU A 96 -2.07 -5.52 26.74
CA GLU A 96 -1.90 -6.62 27.69
C GLU A 96 -2.81 -7.81 27.37
N TRP A 97 -4.10 -7.51 27.10
CA TRP A 97 -5.05 -8.55 26.71
C TRP A 97 -4.63 -9.22 25.40
N HIS A 98 -4.30 -8.42 24.38
CA HIS A 98 -3.84 -8.93 23.08
C HIS A 98 -2.59 -9.81 23.24
N ALA A 99 -1.59 -9.35 23.97
CA ALA A 99 -0.38 -10.10 24.22
C ALA A 99 -0.61 -11.43 24.97
N LYS A 100 -1.62 -11.47 25.86
CA LYS A 100 -2.02 -12.72 26.55
C LYS A 100 -2.66 -13.70 25.57
N VAL A 101 -3.60 -13.24 24.76
CA VAL A 101 -4.36 -14.09 23.84
C VAL A 101 -3.47 -14.63 22.72
N THR A 102 -2.53 -13.83 22.24
CA THR A 102 -1.61 -14.21 21.17
C THR A 102 -0.37 -14.96 21.66
N GLY A 103 -0.31 -15.30 22.94
CA GLY A 103 0.74 -16.17 23.49
C GLY A 103 2.09 -15.49 23.70
N VAL A 104 2.16 -14.15 23.75
CA VAL A 104 3.40 -13.46 24.10
C VAL A 104 3.85 -13.87 25.49
N GLU A 105 5.11 -14.28 25.63
CA GLU A 105 5.67 -14.81 26.87
C GLU A 105 5.56 -13.79 28.01
N LYS A 106 5.14 -14.26 29.20
CA LYS A 106 4.89 -13.41 30.37
C LYS A 106 6.11 -12.58 30.77
N GLY A 107 7.32 -13.16 30.70
CA GLY A 107 8.56 -12.51 31.14
C GLY A 107 8.97 -11.29 30.29
N VAL A 108 8.56 -11.24 29.01
CA VAL A 108 8.92 -10.14 28.10
C VAL A 108 7.76 -9.19 27.80
N ARG A 109 6.54 -9.58 28.17
CA ARG A 109 5.30 -8.89 27.76
C ARG A 109 5.27 -7.42 28.18
N GLU A 110 5.51 -7.16 29.46
CA GLU A 110 5.42 -5.82 30.03
C GLU A 110 6.45 -4.88 29.39
N LYS A 111 7.70 -5.32 29.32
CA LYS A 111 8.78 -4.57 28.68
C LYS A 111 8.46 -4.25 27.21
N ARG A 112 7.96 -5.24 26.45
CA ARG A 112 7.61 -5.06 25.04
C ARG A 112 6.46 -4.10 24.84
N ILE A 113 5.45 -4.12 25.70
CA ILE A 113 4.35 -3.16 25.68
C ILE A 113 4.86 -1.74 25.96
N ASP A 114 5.74 -1.56 26.93
CA ASP A 114 6.32 -0.25 27.24
C ASP A 114 7.15 0.29 26.07
N GLU A 115 7.99 -0.54 25.47
CA GLU A 115 8.78 -0.20 24.28
C GLU A 115 7.87 0.24 23.11
N VAL A 116 6.82 -0.51 22.82
CA VAL A 116 5.88 -0.21 21.73
C VAL A 116 5.09 1.06 22.02
N LEU A 117 4.59 1.25 23.26
CA LEU A 117 3.91 2.48 23.65
C LEU A 117 4.81 3.71 23.51
N ALA A 118 6.09 3.58 23.88
CA ALA A 118 7.07 4.66 23.72
C ALA A 118 7.33 4.97 22.24
N LYS A 119 7.58 3.96 21.40
CA LYS A 119 7.81 4.11 19.95
C LYS A 119 6.63 4.81 19.26
N PHE A 120 5.40 4.47 19.61
CA PHE A 120 4.18 5.09 19.05
C PHE A 120 3.83 6.46 19.68
N GLY A 121 4.62 6.94 20.66
CA GLY A 121 4.33 8.17 21.39
C GLY A 121 3.05 8.08 22.23
N LEU A 122 2.71 6.89 22.72
CA LEU A 122 1.48 6.59 23.45
C LEU A 122 1.67 6.51 24.97
N THR A 123 2.87 6.77 25.50
CA THR A 123 3.17 6.64 26.93
C THR A 123 2.22 7.49 27.79
N GLY A 124 1.96 8.74 27.37
CA GLY A 124 1.03 9.64 28.06
C GLY A 124 -0.45 9.24 27.93
N GLU A 125 -0.77 8.46 26.91
CA GLU A 125 -2.13 7.99 26.62
C GLU A 125 -2.41 6.58 27.16
N ALA A 126 -1.37 5.88 27.63
CA ALA A 126 -1.41 4.45 27.94
C ALA A 126 -2.53 4.03 28.91
N ARG A 127 -2.88 4.91 29.87
CA ARG A 127 -3.91 4.67 30.91
C ARG A 127 -5.26 5.32 30.59
N LYS A 128 -5.35 6.12 29.51
CA LYS A 128 -6.62 6.73 29.10
C LYS A 128 -7.56 5.68 28.49
N ARG A 129 -8.84 5.82 28.77
CA ARG A 129 -9.88 4.95 28.18
C ARG A 129 -10.04 5.25 26.69
N THR A 130 -10.30 4.23 25.87
CA THR A 130 -10.34 4.37 24.40
C THR A 130 -11.40 5.34 23.92
N TRP A 131 -12.51 5.51 24.63
CA TRP A 131 -13.53 6.51 24.27
C TRP A 131 -13.04 7.97 24.35
N MET A 132 -11.95 8.22 25.12
CA MET A 132 -11.36 9.54 25.27
C MET A 132 -10.29 9.84 24.19
N LEU A 133 -9.94 8.85 23.36
CA LEU A 133 -8.82 8.94 22.42
C LEU A 133 -9.29 9.35 21.03
N SER A 134 -8.44 10.09 20.32
CA SER A 134 -8.66 10.45 18.91
C SER A 134 -8.64 9.23 17.99
N GLY A 135 -9.17 9.36 16.77
CA GLY A 135 -9.11 8.32 15.75
C GLY A 135 -7.67 7.88 15.42
N GLY A 136 -6.77 8.85 15.26
CA GLY A 136 -5.34 8.57 15.02
C GLY A 136 -4.68 7.83 16.18
N THR A 137 -4.97 8.22 17.43
CA THR A 137 -4.46 7.52 18.62
C THR A 137 -4.97 6.08 18.66
N LYS A 138 -6.25 5.85 18.35
CA LYS A 138 -6.84 4.49 18.27
C LYS A 138 -6.16 3.67 17.18
N LYS A 139 -5.86 4.26 16.03
CA LYS A 139 -5.15 3.58 14.95
C LYS A 139 -3.72 3.18 15.35
N LYS A 140 -3.01 4.07 16.06
CA LYS A 140 -1.71 3.74 16.65
C LYS A 140 -1.79 2.55 17.61
N ILE A 141 -2.81 2.47 18.47
CA ILE A 141 -3.03 1.33 19.38
C ILE A 141 -3.31 0.06 18.57
N GLU A 142 -4.11 0.17 17.50
CA GLU A 142 -4.42 -0.97 16.62
C GLU A 142 -3.15 -1.55 15.99
N ASN A 143 -2.30 -0.68 15.43
CA ASN A 143 -1.02 -1.09 14.90
C ASN A 143 -0.12 -1.69 16.00
N SER A 144 -0.08 -1.07 17.19
CA SER A 144 0.75 -1.51 18.32
C SER A 144 0.54 -2.97 18.70
N LYS A 145 -0.66 -3.51 18.51
CA LYS A 145 -0.96 -4.93 18.78
C LYS A 145 -0.04 -5.87 18.00
N VAL A 146 0.15 -5.60 16.69
CA VAL A 146 0.99 -6.41 15.81
C VAL A 146 2.45 -6.35 16.25
N PHE A 147 2.94 -5.17 16.64
CA PHE A 147 4.32 -4.99 17.11
C PHE A 147 4.57 -5.63 18.49
N VAL A 148 3.57 -5.67 19.36
CA VAL A 148 3.65 -6.41 20.62
C VAL A 148 3.66 -7.93 20.38
N GLN A 149 2.88 -8.42 19.41
CA GLN A 149 2.78 -9.83 19.06
C GLN A 149 4.05 -10.34 18.36
N ARG A 150 4.61 -9.57 17.39
CA ARG A 150 5.71 -9.99 16.48
C ARG A 150 5.40 -11.30 15.77
N PRO A 151 4.35 -11.34 14.96
CA PRO A 151 3.90 -12.55 14.29
C PRO A 151 4.82 -12.92 13.12
N LYS A 152 4.76 -14.18 12.66
CA LYS A 152 5.45 -14.58 11.43
C LYS A 152 4.88 -13.90 10.19
N VAL A 153 3.57 -13.66 10.17
CA VAL A 153 2.85 -12.90 9.13
C VAL A 153 2.15 -11.72 9.78
N ALA A 154 2.57 -10.52 9.48
CA ALA A 154 1.97 -9.29 9.95
C ALA A 154 1.08 -8.69 8.85
N VAL A 155 -0.17 -8.43 9.18
CA VAL A 155 -1.16 -7.86 8.26
C VAL A 155 -1.57 -6.48 8.74
N PHE A 156 -1.46 -5.51 7.86
CA PHE A 156 -1.86 -4.14 8.13
C PHE A 156 -2.93 -3.72 7.12
N ASP A 157 -4.16 -3.51 7.58
CA ASP A 157 -5.26 -3.00 6.75
C ASP A 157 -5.40 -1.49 6.99
N GLU A 158 -4.95 -0.70 6.00
CA GLU A 158 -4.87 0.76 6.02
C GLU A 158 -4.20 1.32 7.29
N PRO A 159 -2.91 0.96 7.58
CA PRO A 159 -2.26 1.26 8.86
C PRO A 159 -2.08 2.75 9.14
N THR A 160 -2.04 3.57 8.11
CA THR A 160 -1.78 5.01 8.23
C THR A 160 -3.02 5.88 8.08
N ALA A 161 -4.21 5.25 7.95
CA ALA A 161 -5.47 5.98 7.94
C ALA A 161 -5.63 6.85 9.21
N TYR A 162 -6.10 8.09 9.02
CA TYR A 162 -6.31 9.08 10.09
C TYR A 162 -5.03 9.56 10.80
N LEU A 163 -3.83 9.23 10.31
CA LEU A 163 -2.57 9.67 10.88
C LEU A 163 -2.04 10.91 10.16
N ASP A 164 -1.42 11.79 10.94
CA ASP A 164 -0.60 12.88 10.42
C ASP A 164 0.69 12.38 9.78
N VAL A 165 1.37 13.24 9.02
CA VAL A 165 2.59 12.87 8.29
C VAL A 165 3.69 12.29 9.20
N PRO A 166 4.05 12.91 10.35
CA PRO A 166 5.05 12.34 11.24
C PRO A 166 4.66 10.94 11.78
N SER A 167 3.40 10.75 12.15
CA SER A 167 2.91 9.45 12.63
C SER A 167 2.90 8.38 11.54
N ARG A 168 2.61 8.78 10.30
CA ARG A 168 2.68 7.87 9.14
C ARG A 168 4.10 7.37 8.90
N LEU A 169 5.08 8.28 8.86
CA LEU A 169 6.48 7.93 8.67
C LEU A 169 6.96 6.97 9.76
N MET A 170 6.61 7.26 11.02
CA MET A 170 6.93 6.38 12.15
C MET A 170 6.34 4.97 11.98
N VAL A 171 5.08 4.84 11.52
CA VAL A 171 4.46 3.52 11.27
C VAL A 171 5.19 2.78 10.16
N TRP A 172 5.59 3.46 9.09
CA TRP A 172 6.36 2.86 8.01
C TRP A 172 7.71 2.33 8.49
N ASP A 173 8.47 3.15 9.23
CA ASP A 173 9.76 2.74 9.79
C ASP A 173 9.62 1.50 10.70
N MET A 174 8.56 1.45 11.50
CA MET A 174 8.28 0.30 12.35
C MET A 174 7.88 -0.96 11.57
N ILE A 175 7.14 -0.82 10.46
CA ILE A 175 6.81 -1.95 9.56
C ILE A 175 8.09 -2.49 8.92
N ASP A 176 9.00 -1.62 8.48
CA ASP A 176 10.31 -2.02 7.97
C ASP A 176 11.13 -2.76 9.02
N GLU A 177 11.22 -2.26 10.26
CA GLU A 177 11.85 -2.97 11.37
C GLU A 177 11.27 -4.38 11.58
N LEU A 178 9.93 -4.51 11.53
CA LEU A 178 9.26 -5.80 11.75
C LEU A 178 9.57 -6.81 10.63
N ARG A 179 9.67 -6.35 9.37
CA ARG A 179 10.15 -7.17 8.24
C ARG A 179 11.60 -7.60 8.48
N ASP A 180 12.46 -6.68 8.88
CA ASP A 180 13.89 -6.96 9.10
C ASP A 180 14.10 -7.93 10.27
N GLU A 181 13.20 -7.93 11.26
CA GLU A 181 13.14 -8.94 12.34
C GLU A 181 12.67 -10.33 11.83
N GLY A 182 12.21 -10.43 10.58
CA GLY A 182 11.88 -11.69 9.89
C GLY A 182 10.40 -11.93 9.61
N SER A 183 9.53 -10.99 9.89
CA SER A 183 8.11 -11.10 9.54
C SER A 183 7.87 -10.92 8.04
N THR A 184 6.89 -11.63 7.51
CA THR A 184 6.31 -11.36 6.18
C THR A 184 5.17 -10.37 6.36
N ILE A 185 5.15 -9.31 5.58
CA ILE A 185 4.19 -8.22 5.73
C ILE A 185 3.16 -8.24 4.59
N VAL A 186 1.88 -8.17 4.93
CA VAL A 186 0.79 -7.91 3.99
C VAL A 186 0.22 -6.53 4.29
N LEU A 187 0.48 -5.57 3.42
CA LEU A 187 0.07 -4.18 3.55
C LEU A 187 -1.10 -3.89 2.61
N ALA A 188 -2.33 -3.91 3.12
CA ALA A 188 -3.49 -3.50 2.33
C ALA A 188 -3.69 -1.99 2.45
N THR A 189 -3.74 -1.32 1.31
CA THR A 189 -3.91 0.14 1.26
C THR A 189 -4.64 0.58 -0.01
N ASN A 190 -5.32 1.71 0.07
CA ASN A 190 -5.83 2.43 -1.09
C ASN A 190 -4.92 3.61 -1.47
N MET A 191 -3.85 3.86 -0.69
CA MET A 191 -2.89 4.93 -0.90
C MET A 191 -1.76 4.44 -1.82
N MET A 192 -1.71 4.97 -3.04
CA MET A 192 -0.71 4.59 -4.05
C MET A 192 0.72 4.88 -3.59
N ASP A 193 0.93 6.03 -2.94
CA ASP A 193 2.25 6.44 -2.42
C ASP A 193 2.76 5.50 -1.32
N GLU A 194 1.85 5.02 -0.45
CA GLU A 194 2.20 4.05 0.59
C GLU A 194 2.63 2.72 -0.01
N ALA A 195 1.85 2.21 -0.98
CA ALA A 195 2.19 0.98 -1.68
C ALA A 195 3.51 1.10 -2.46
N ASP A 196 3.73 2.24 -3.15
CA ASP A 196 4.94 2.48 -3.95
C ASP A 196 6.21 2.56 -3.09
N ARG A 197 6.08 3.17 -1.91
CA ARG A 197 7.21 3.35 -0.99
C ARG A 197 7.57 2.09 -0.21
N MET A 198 6.55 1.38 0.27
CA MET A 198 6.74 0.33 1.27
C MET A 198 6.88 -1.06 0.67
N SER A 199 6.32 -1.30 -0.52
CA SER A 199 6.16 -2.68 -0.99
C SER A 199 7.29 -3.12 -1.91
N ASP A 200 7.82 -4.32 -1.65
CA ASP A 200 8.73 -5.01 -2.58
C ASP A 200 7.98 -5.44 -3.85
N ARG A 201 6.76 -5.95 -3.66
CA ARG A 201 5.82 -6.27 -4.74
C ARG A 201 4.42 -5.82 -4.36
N VAL A 202 3.64 -5.44 -5.36
CA VAL A 202 2.22 -5.08 -5.18
C VAL A 202 1.33 -5.99 -5.99
N GLY A 203 0.20 -6.37 -5.39
CA GLY A 203 -0.93 -7.00 -6.07
C GLY A 203 -2.06 -5.98 -6.22
N ILE A 204 -2.43 -5.66 -7.45
CA ILE A 204 -3.51 -4.73 -7.74
C ILE A 204 -4.83 -5.50 -7.79
N MET A 205 -5.74 -5.15 -6.89
CA MET A 205 -7.09 -5.73 -6.83
C MET A 205 -8.14 -4.78 -7.39
N SER A 206 -9.05 -5.34 -8.18
CA SER A 206 -10.23 -4.64 -8.67
C SER A 206 -11.40 -5.61 -8.79
N ARG A 207 -12.56 -5.24 -8.26
CA ARG A 207 -13.83 -6.02 -8.37
C ARG A 207 -13.69 -7.49 -7.97
N GLY A 208 -12.89 -7.76 -6.96
CA GLY A 208 -12.64 -9.10 -6.44
C GLY A 208 -11.53 -9.90 -7.15
N GLU A 209 -10.94 -9.35 -8.19
CA GLU A 209 -9.90 -10.02 -8.98
C GLU A 209 -8.51 -9.40 -8.72
N MET A 210 -7.48 -10.24 -8.76
CA MET A 210 -6.08 -9.79 -8.78
C MET A 210 -5.69 -9.52 -10.22
N VAL A 211 -5.74 -8.24 -10.63
CA VAL A 211 -5.56 -7.87 -12.05
C VAL A 211 -4.09 -7.82 -12.47
N GLN A 212 -3.19 -7.55 -11.54
CA GLN A 212 -1.75 -7.52 -11.80
C GLN A 212 -0.94 -7.70 -10.51
N VAL A 213 0.23 -8.34 -10.63
CA VAL A 213 1.21 -8.49 -9.54
C VAL A 213 2.61 -8.18 -10.07
N GLY A 214 3.38 -7.41 -9.34
CA GLY A 214 4.77 -7.10 -9.72
C GLY A 214 5.47 -6.10 -8.79
N GLU A 215 6.75 -5.89 -9.03
CA GLU A 215 7.53 -4.84 -8.36
C GLU A 215 7.01 -3.47 -8.82
N PRO A 216 6.81 -2.48 -7.91
CA PRO A 216 6.30 -1.14 -8.27
C PRO A 216 7.05 -0.51 -9.45
N GLY A 217 8.38 -0.57 -9.43
CA GLY A 217 9.22 -0.01 -10.49
C GLY A 217 8.99 -0.69 -11.85
N ARG A 218 8.81 -2.02 -11.88
CA ARG A 218 8.52 -2.76 -13.12
C ARG A 218 7.12 -2.48 -13.64
N LEU A 219 6.14 -2.38 -12.75
CA LEU A 219 4.77 -2.05 -13.12
C LEU A 219 4.68 -0.66 -13.73
N LYS A 220 5.32 0.35 -13.12
CA LYS A 220 5.45 1.70 -13.68
C LYS A 220 6.17 1.68 -15.02
N GLY A 221 7.27 0.92 -15.11
CA GLY A 221 8.03 0.74 -16.36
C GLY A 221 7.25 0.04 -17.48
N SER A 222 6.21 -0.76 -17.18
CA SER A 222 5.35 -1.37 -18.21
C SER A 222 4.50 -0.33 -18.98
N LEU A 223 4.29 0.83 -18.38
CA LEU A 223 3.65 1.98 -19.01
C LEU A 223 4.63 2.85 -19.81
N ARG A 224 5.78 2.30 -20.22
CA ARG A 224 6.78 3.01 -21.03
C ARG A 224 6.12 3.74 -22.20
N GLY A 225 6.51 5.00 -22.40
CA GLY A 225 5.92 5.86 -23.41
C GLY A 225 4.78 6.73 -22.89
N ARG A 226 4.69 6.93 -21.57
CA ARG A 226 3.74 7.82 -20.91
C ARG A 226 4.41 8.79 -19.94
N ASP A 227 5.73 8.97 -20.03
CA ASP A 227 6.39 10.06 -19.33
C ASP A 227 5.83 11.39 -19.83
N VAL A 228 5.61 12.33 -18.94
CA VAL A 228 5.11 13.65 -19.29
C VAL A 228 6.12 14.70 -18.84
N ILE A 229 6.67 15.45 -19.79
CA ILE A 229 7.42 16.67 -19.51
C ILE A 229 6.45 17.84 -19.54
N GLU A 230 6.37 18.59 -18.44
CA GLU A 230 5.64 19.84 -18.34
C GLU A 230 6.65 20.98 -18.26
N LEU A 231 6.66 21.82 -19.28
CA LEU A 231 7.50 23.01 -19.34
C LEU A 231 6.62 24.24 -19.20
N LYS A 232 6.75 24.98 -18.11
CA LYS A 232 6.12 26.28 -17.98
C LYS A 232 6.99 27.32 -18.68
N LEU A 233 6.41 28.04 -19.64
CA LEU A 233 7.09 29.07 -20.41
C LEU A 233 6.65 30.46 -19.95
N GLU A 234 7.57 31.44 -20.07
CA GLU A 234 7.25 32.84 -19.78
C GLU A 234 6.17 33.37 -20.75
N VAL A 235 6.25 32.94 -22.02
CA VAL A 235 5.25 33.23 -23.06
C VAL A 235 5.05 31.94 -23.88
N PRO A 236 3.80 31.53 -24.12
CA PRO A 236 3.51 30.40 -24.99
C PRO A 236 3.98 30.64 -26.42
N LEU A 237 4.65 29.67 -27.00
CA LEU A 237 5.12 29.72 -28.41
C LEU A 237 4.48 28.55 -29.19
N PRO A 238 3.33 28.72 -29.82
CA PRO A 238 2.60 27.64 -30.49
C PRO A 238 3.43 26.82 -31.50
N GLY A 239 4.40 27.44 -32.16
CA GLY A 239 5.32 26.80 -33.11
C GLY A 239 6.26 25.76 -32.47
N LEU A 240 6.42 25.75 -31.15
CA LEU A 240 7.22 24.75 -30.44
C LEU A 240 6.63 23.34 -30.52
N VAL A 241 5.31 23.20 -30.58
CA VAL A 241 4.64 21.90 -30.62
C VAL A 241 5.19 21.07 -31.80
N GLY A 242 5.26 21.60 -32.98
CA GLY A 242 5.79 20.92 -34.17
C GLY A 242 7.29 20.59 -34.08
N GLU A 243 8.06 21.37 -33.32
CA GLU A 243 9.49 21.13 -33.17
C GLU A 243 9.80 20.04 -32.12
N VAL A 244 9.10 20.06 -30.98
CA VAL A 244 9.31 19.09 -29.92
C VAL A 244 8.72 17.71 -30.24
N THR A 245 7.82 17.62 -31.26
CA THR A 245 7.27 16.33 -31.72
C THR A 245 8.10 15.66 -32.83
N LYS A 246 9.23 16.23 -33.24
CA LYS A 246 10.12 15.61 -34.25
C LYS A 246 10.79 14.32 -33.81
N PRO A 247 11.27 14.16 -32.55
CA PRO A 247 11.83 12.89 -32.09
C PRO A 247 10.75 11.80 -32.08
N GLU A 248 11.09 10.59 -32.55
CA GLU A 248 10.17 9.44 -32.62
C GLU A 248 9.62 9.02 -31.27
N GLU A 249 10.37 9.26 -30.19
CA GLU A 249 9.99 8.98 -28.83
C GLU A 249 8.90 9.91 -28.29
N VAL A 250 8.67 11.07 -28.93
CA VAL A 250 7.60 11.99 -28.55
C VAL A 250 6.31 11.59 -29.23
N LYS A 251 5.30 11.26 -28.46
CA LYS A 251 3.99 10.81 -28.94
C LYS A 251 3.01 11.95 -29.15
N GLU A 252 3.04 12.92 -28.25
CA GLU A 252 2.12 14.04 -28.26
C GLU A 252 2.77 15.25 -27.58
N ALA A 253 2.48 16.45 -28.09
CA ALA A 253 2.75 17.70 -27.40
C ALA A 253 1.60 18.66 -27.58
N ARG A 254 1.26 19.40 -26.52
CA ARG A 254 0.22 20.42 -26.55
C ARG A 254 0.46 21.50 -25.50
N PHE A 255 -0.09 22.69 -25.75
CA PHE A 255 -0.16 23.74 -24.76
C PHE A 255 -1.45 23.63 -23.93
N GLU A 256 -1.31 23.75 -22.61
CA GLU A 256 -2.40 23.99 -21.66
C GLU A 256 -2.08 25.32 -20.94
N GLY A 257 -2.64 26.41 -21.44
CA GLY A 257 -2.25 27.76 -20.99
C GLY A 257 -0.80 28.07 -21.31
N ASP A 258 0.02 28.37 -20.30
CA ASP A 258 1.45 28.66 -20.39
C ASP A 258 2.35 27.42 -20.24
N VAL A 259 1.76 26.24 -20.06
CA VAL A 259 2.46 24.97 -19.87
C VAL A 259 2.46 24.14 -21.16
N LEU A 260 3.64 23.86 -21.70
CA LEU A 260 3.84 22.89 -22.77
C LEU A 260 3.95 21.50 -22.17
N LYS A 261 2.94 20.65 -22.42
CA LYS A 261 2.92 19.23 -22.04
C LYS A 261 3.39 18.38 -23.19
N ILE A 262 4.34 17.49 -22.92
CA ILE A 262 4.96 16.59 -23.91
C ILE A 262 4.88 15.18 -23.38
N VAL A 263 4.22 14.27 -24.08
CA VAL A 263 4.12 12.84 -23.75
C VAL A 263 5.14 12.07 -24.58
N LEU A 264 6.02 11.30 -23.92
CA LEU A 264 7.14 10.64 -24.58
C LEU A 264 7.55 9.34 -23.87
N SER A 265 8.40 8.54 -24.52
CA SER A 265 8.80 7.21 -24.04
C SER A 265 10.07 7.19 -23.16
N ASN A 266 10.82 8.30 -23.08
CA ASN A 266 12.02 8.43 -22.26
C ASN A 266 12.21 9.87 -21.82
N GLY A 267 11.42 10.30 -20.85
CA GLY A 267 11.41 11.69 -20.39
C GLY A 267 12.75 12.16 -19.88
N ARG A 268 13.44 11.35 -19.06
CA ARG A 268 14.75 11.71 -18.51
C ARG A 268 15.80 11.85 -19.60
N GLY A 269 15.84 10.90 -20.54
CA GLY A 269 16.84 10.91 -21.62
C GLY A 269 16.64 12.04 -22.60
N LEU A 270 15.38 12.40 -22.90
CA LEU A 270 15.06 13.43 -23.90
C LEU A 270 14.93 14.84 -23.32
N LEU A 271 14.83 14.99 -22.00
CA LEU A 271 14.67 16.30 -21.39
C LEU A 271 15.73 17.32 -21.83
N PRO A 272 17.04 17.01 -21.88
CA PRO A 272 18.05 17.94 -22.36
C PRO A 272 17.82 18.37 -23.82
N LEU A 273 17.43 17.43 -24.69
CA LEU A 273 17.13 17.72 -26.11
C LEU A 273 15.92 18.66 -26.22
N ILE A 274 14.85 18.36 -25.50
CA ILE A 274 13.64 19.19 -25.50
C ILE A 274 13.94 20.61 -25.02
N LEU A 275 14.71 20.76 -23.93
CA LEU A 275 15.11 22.07 -23.42
C LEU A 275 15.93 22.85 -24.43
N ASN A 276 16.86 22.19 -25.13
CA ASN A 276 17.66 22.81 -26.20
C ASN A 276 16.77 23.29 -27.34
N VAL A 277 15.81 22.50 -27.80
CA VAL A 277 14.86 22.87 -28.85
C VAL A 277 14.04 24.09 -28.43
N VAL A 278 13.49 24.11 -27.22
CA VAL A 278 12.70 25.20 -26.67
C VAL A 278 13.53 26.47 -26.60
N THR A 279 14.74 26.41 -26.07
CA THR A 279 15.65 27.57 -25.91
C THR A 279 16.10 28.11 -27.27
N ALA A 280 16.45 27.23 -28.24
CA ALA A 280 16.86 27.63 -29.58
C ALA A 280 15.76 28.36 -30.35
N LYS A 281 14.50 28.08 -30.03
CA LYS A 281 13.33 28.79 -30.58
C LYS A 281 12.92 30.04 -29.78
N GLY A 282 13.74 30.46 -28.86
CA GLY A 282 13.49 31.67 -28.03
C GLY A 282 12.54 31.46 -26.86
N GLY A 283 12.20 30.21 -26.52
CA GLY A 283 11.39 29.89 -25.37
C GLY A 283 12.17 30.10 -24.08
N LYS A 284 11.60 30.85 -23.14
CA LYS A 284 12.16 31.00 -21.78
C LYS A 284 11.39 30.12 -20.83
N VAL A 285 12.09 29.11 -20.32
CA VAL A 285 11.55 28.11 -19.39
C VAL A 285 11.58 28.65 -17.96
N GLN A 286 10.43 28.75 -17.32
CA GLN A 286 10.30 29.15 -15.91
C GLN A 286 10.42 27.95 -14.96
N SER A 287 9.81 26.81 -15.33
CA SER A 287 9.92 25.58 -14.56
C SER A 287 9.83 24.34 -15.45
N VAL A 288 10.43 23.27 -14.98
CA VAL A 288 10.44 21.95 -15.62
C VAL A 288 9.91 20.94 -14.60
N ASN A 289 8.90 20.17 -14.98
CA ASN A 289 8.39 19.08 -14.20
C ASN A 289 8.39 17.81 -15.08
N LEU A 290 9.10 16.79 -14.64
CA LEU A 290 9.08 15.48 -15.29
C LEU A 290 8.20 14.55 -14.46
N LYS A 291 7.06 14.18 -15.00
CA LYS A 291 6.16 13.19 -14.40
C LYS A 291 6.43 11.83 -15.02
N GLU A 292 6.95 10.94 -14.23
CA GLU A 292 7.02 9.51 -14.57
C GLU A 292 5.70 8.83 -14.19
N PRO A 293 5.34 7.71 -14.85
CA PRO A 293 4.15 6.95 -14.47
C PRO A 293 4.16 6.60 -12.99
N SER A 294 3.06 6.83 -12.33
CA SER A 294 2.81 6.46 -10.93
C SER A 294 2.12 5.10 -10.82
N LEU A 295 2.04 4.53 -9.62
CA LEU A 295 1.18 3.35 -9.40
C LEU A 295 -0.30 3.65 -9.63
N GLU A 296 -0.70 4.92 -9.51
CA GLU A 296 -2.04 5.38 -9.85
C GLU A 296 -2.32 5.22 -11.35
N ASP A 297 -1.36 5.62 -12.21
CA ASP A 297 -1.46 5.42 -13.66
C ASP A 297 -1.50 3.93 -14.02
N VAL A 298 -0.70 3.11 -13.32
CA VAL A 298 -0.73 1.64 -13.47
C VAL A 298 -2.10 1.09 -13.11
N PHE A 299 -2.65 1.50 -11.97
CA PHE A 299 -3.97 1.09 -11.52
C PHE A 299 -5.05 1.43 -12.54
N LEU A 300 -5.08 2.69 -13.02
CA LEU A 300 -6.05 3.15 -14.02
C LEU A 300 -5.94 2.37 -15.33
N PHE A 301 -4.70 2.08 -15.74
CA PHE A 301 -4.45 1.34 -16.96
C PHE A 301 -5.00 -0.09 -16.90
N TYR A 302 -4.71 -0.82 -15.82
CA TYR A 302 -5.13 -2.23 -15.70
C TYR A 302 -6.60 -2.39 -15.31
N THR A 303 -7.20 -1.44 -14.62
CA THR A 303 -8.60 -1.54 -14.18
C THR A 303 -9.60 -0.89 -15.14
N GLY A 304 -9.14 -0.03 -16.04
CA GLY A 304 -9.99 0.78 -16.93
C GLY A 304 -10.87 1.79 -16.18
N MET A 305 -10.64 2.00 -14.88
CA MET A 305 -11.36 2.98 -14.08
C MET A 305 -10.85 4.38 -14.39
N LYS A 306 -11.75 5.37 -14.44
CA LYS A 306 -11.37 6.77 -14.34
C LYS A 306 -11.46 7.16 -12.86
N LEU A 307 -10.43 7.81 -12.32
CA LEU A 307 -10.54 8.44 -11.02
C LEU A 307 -11.57 9.58 -11.14
N THR A 308 -12.60 9.50 -10.35
CA THR A 308 -13.61 10.55 -10.20
C THR A 308 -13.20 11.49 -9.09
#